data_18527ab445c9a34bbc803bf175dab835
#
_entry.id   18527ab445c9a34bbc803bf175dab835
#
_cell.length_a   1.000
_cell.length_b   1.000
_cell.length_c   1.000
_cell.angle_alpha   90.00
_cell.angle_beta   90.00
_cell.angle_gamma   90.00
#
_symmetry.space_group_name_H-M   'P 1'
#
loop_
_entity.id
_entity.type
_entity.pdbx_description
1 polymer ?
#
loop_
_entity_poly.entity_id
_entity_poly.type
_entity_poly.pdbx_seq_one_letter_code
_entity_poly.pdbx_strand_id
1 'polypeptide(L)'
;PKDILDGLQIPVVHDSPGVGRGMKNHPAVSLRYKPVDGYSMETGSPRNQVGLRFTAKDSTIKNDIQVQTLTSGPLGHEADEIRVGCRLEFPQGAGELTITAADANVQPKLDHRFLDDPSDVLRLREAVRECARLF
;
A
#
# COMPACT_ATOMS: atom_id res chain seq x y z
N PRO A 1 -5.82 16.74 -18.20
CA PRO A 1 -5.01 17.77 -18.87
C PRO A 1 -5.27 17.78 -20.37
N LYS A 2 -5.37 18.97 -20.95
CA LYS A 2 -5.69 19.17 -22.37
C LYS A 2 -4.65 18.52 -23.30
N ASP A 3 -3.40 18.64 -22.98
CA ASP A 3 -2.26 18.09 -23.75
C ASP A 3 -2.35 16.56 -23.91
N ILE A 4 -2.76 15.86 -22.87
CA ILE A 4 -2.95 14.39 -22.90
C ILE A 4 -4.16 14.04 -23.79
N LEU A 5 -5.27 14.76 -23.64
CA LEU A 5 -6.49 14.52 -24.42
C LEU A 5 -6.26 14.82 -25.91
N ASP A 6 -5.59 15.93 -26.22
CA ASP A 6 -5.23 16.29 -27.61
C ASP A 6 -4.33 15.21 -28.24
N GLY A 7 -3.33 14.72 -27.49
CA GLY A 7 -2.43 13.66 -27.97
C GLY A 7 -3.13 12.34 -28.27
N LEU A 8 -4.26 12.09 -27.62
CA LEU A 8 -5.10 10.91 -27.82
C LEU A 8 -6.29 11.15 -28.76
N GLN A 9 -6.39 12.34 -29.33
CA GLN A 9 -7.52 12.75 -30.21
C GLN A 9 -8.88 12.67 -29.51
N ILE A 10 -8.92 12.89 -28.19
CA ILE A 10 -10.14 12.97 -27.40
C ILE A 10 -10.63 14.40 -27.34
N PRO A 11 -11.90 14.69 -27.70
CA PRO A 11 -12.45 16.04 -27.63
C PRO A 11 -12.34 16.63 -26.21
N VAL A 12 -11.75 17.82 -26.11
CA VAL A 12 -11.59 18.52 -24.83
C VAL A 12 -12.84 19.33 -24.54
N VAL A 13 -13.57 18.94 -23.49
CA VAL A 13 -14.71 19.72 -22.98
C VAL A 13 -14.26 20.75 -21.95
N HIS A 14 -13.29 20.39 -21.10
CA HIS A 14 -12.74 21.26 -20.09
C HIS A 14 -11.28 20.87 -19.80
N ASP A 15 -10.39 21.86 -19.70
CA ASP A 15 -9.01 21.61 -19.30
C ASP A 15 -8.87 21.59 -17.78
N SER A 16 -8.45 20.42 -17.26
CA SER A 16 -8.20 20.21 -15.84
C SER A 16 -6.77 19.70 -15.62
N PRO A 17 -5.77 20.57 -15.53
CA PRO A 17 -4.36 20.20 -15.49
C PRO A 17 -3.97 19.37 -14.25
N GLY A 18 -4.77 19.38 -13.19
CA GLY A 18 -4.56 18.57 -11.97
C GLY A 18 -5.02 17.12 -12.07
N VAL A 19 -5.82 16.76 -13.07
CA VAL A 19 -6.32 15.39 -13.21
C VAL A 19 -5.17 14.43 -13.52
N GLY A 20 -5.09 13.34 -12.74
CA GLY A 20 -4.02 12.34 -12.80
C GLY A 20 -2.76 12.74 -12.03
N ARG A 21 -2.67 13.94 -11.47
CA ARG A 21 -1.54 14.38 -10.65
C ARG A 21 -1.82 14.22 -9.16
N GLY A 22 -0.75 14.08 -8.38
CA GLY A 22 -0.87 13.98 -6.94
C GLY A 22 -1.49 12.66 -6.46
N MET A 23 -1.42 11.60 -7.26
CA MET A 23 -1.89 10.28 -6.89
C MET A 23 -1.13 9.77 -5.68
N LYS A 24 -1.86 9.37 -4.63
CA LYS A 24 -1.27 8.76 -3.44
C LYS A 24 -1.79 7.33 -3.26
N ASN A 25 -0.90 6.45 -2.86
CA ASN A 25 -1.24 5.08 -2.48
C ASN A 25 -0.33 4.67 -1.32
N HIS A 26 -0.71 3.66 -0.58
CA HIS A 26 0.02 3.21 0.61
C HIS A 26 1.26 2.39 0.22
N PRO A 27 2.49 2.92 0.36
CA PRO A 27 3.67 2.07 0.26
C PRO A 27 3.65 1.06 1.42
N ALA A 28 3.90 -0.20 1.09
CA ALA A 28 3.84 -1.29 2.05
C ALA A 28 4.98 -2.30 1.87
N VAL A 29 5.40 -2.89 2.97
CA VAL A 29 6.34 -4.03 3.02
C VAL A 29 5.67 -5.16 3.79
N SER A 30 5.80 -6.38 3.30
CA SER A 30 5.33 -7.58 3.99
C SER A 30 6.50 -8.41 4.47
N LEU A 31 6.57 -8.63 5.77
CA LEU A 31 7.43 -9.62 6.39
C LEU A 31 6.70 -10.96 6.38
N ARG A 32 7.42 -12.05 6.12
CA ARG A 32 6.86 -13.39 6.04
C ARG A 32 7.50 -14.26 7.10
N TYR A 33 6.68 -14.94 7.85
CA TYR A 33 7.11 -15.83 8.93
C TYR A 33 6.57 -17.23 8.68
N LYS A 34 7.41 -18.23 8.92
CA LYS A 34 6.95 -19.61 8.99
C LYS A 34 6.27 -19.81 10.35
N PRO A 35 5.04 -20.33 10.41
CA PRO A 35 4.41 -20.68 11.67
C PRO A 35 5.23 -21.72 12.43
N VAL A 36 5.06 -21.78 13.75
CA VAL A 36 5.58 -22.88 14.55
C VAL A 36 4.86 -24.18 14.18
N ASP A 37 5.55 -25.29 14.33
CA ASP A 37 4.97 -26.61 14.03
C ASP A 37 3.70 -26.85 14.86
N GLY A 38 2.66 -27.38 14.22
CA GLY A 38 1.36 -27.61 14.83
C GLY A 38 0.46 -26.38 14.94
N TYR A 39 0.90 -25.19 14.50
CA TYR A 39 0.02 -24.03 14.47
C TYR A 39 -1.03 -24.15 13.37
N SER A 40 -2.29 -24.13 13.74
CA SER A 40 -3.41 -24.15 12.80
C SER A 40 -4.44 -23.08 13.15
N MET A 41 -5.19 -22.66 12.15
CA MET A 41 -6.34 -21.78 12.35
C MET A 41 -7.62 -22.62 12.41
N GLU A 42 -8.47 -22.34 13.39
CA GLU A 42 -9.79 -22.95 13.45
C GLU A 42 -10.62 -22.62 12.22
N THR A 43 -11.45 -23.58 11.78
CA THR A 43 -12.37 -23.37 10.67
C THR A 43 -13.31 -22.20 10.98
N GLY A 44 -13.39 -21.23 10.07
CA GLY A 44 -14.21 -20.03 10.25
C GLY A 44 -13.49 -18.86 10.92
N SER A 45 -12.26 -19.04 11.42
CA SER A 45 -11.46 -17.92 11.94
C SER A 45 -11.13 -16.91 10.84
N PRO A 46 -11.21 -15.60 11.14
CA PRO A 46 -10.78 -14.57 10.18
C PRO A 46 -9.26 -14.65 9.97
N ARG A 47 -8.83 -14.48 8.72
CA ARG A 47 -7.39 -14.47 8.37
C ARG A 47 -6.67 -13.24 8.89
N ASN A 48 -7.38 -12.13 9.01
CA ASN A 48 -6.93 -10.90 9.64
C ASN A 48 -7.57 -10.81 11.04
N GLN A 49 -6.79 -10.96 12.08
CA GLN A 49 -7.30 -10.99 13.45
C GLN A 49 -6.91 -9.77 14.26
N VAL A 50 -5.75 -9.20 13.96
CA VAL A 50 -5.18 -8.08 14.72
C VAL A 50 -4.63 -7.03 13.76
N GLY A 51 -4.85 -5.78 14.11
CA GLY A 51 -4.23 -4.62 13.47
C GLY A 51 -3.69 -3.65 14.52
N LEU A 52 -2.51 -3.11 14.27
CA LEU A 52 -1.89 -2.08 15.07
C LEU A 52 -1.77 -0.80 14.25
N ARG A 53 -2.08 0.34 14.85
CA ARG A 53 -1.75 1.66 14.31
C ARG A 53 -0.94 2.44 15.33
N PHE A 54 0.10 3.12 14.84
CA PHE A 54 0.92 3.99 15.68
C PHE A 54 1.47 5.16 14.87
N THR A 55 1.99 6.13 15.57
CA THR A 55 2.66 7.29 14.97
C THR A 55 4.16 7.00 14.91
N ALA A 56 4.76 7.12 13.72
CA ALA A 56 6.20 6.97 13.56
C ALA A 56 6.92 8.03 14.39
N LYS A 57 8.11 7.68 14.88
CA LYS A 57 8.95 8.63 15.63
C LYS A 57 9.20 9.88 14.80
N ASP A 58 9.14 11.01 15.42
CA ASP A 58 9.32 12.33 14.80
C ASP A 58 8.28 12.66 13.69
N SER A 59 7.24 11.86 13.53
CA SER A 59 6.12 12.18 12.64
C SER A 59 5.13 13.12 13.32
N THR A 60 4.67 14.13 12.58
CA THR A 60 3.57 15.02 12.98
C THR A 60 2.20 14.46 12.58
N ILE A 61 2.18 13.37 11.82
CA ILE A 61 0.97 12.73 11.32
C ILE A 61 0.58 11.60 12.28
N LYS A 62 -0.53 11.81 12.97
CA LYS A 62 -1.00 10.85 13.98
C LYS A 62 -1.47 9.54 13.33
N ASN A 63 -1.04 8.39 13.89
CA ASN A 63 -1.43 7.05 13.45
C ASN A 63 -1.11 6.80 11.95
N ASP A 64 0.03 7.27 11.49
CA ASP A 64 0.46 7.21 10.10
C ASP A 64 1.04 5.86 9.66
N ILE A 65 1.27 4.95 10.62
CA ILE A 65 1.68 3.57 10.35
C ILE A 65 0.55 2.61 10.67
N GLN A 66 0.32 1.66 9.78
CA GLN A 66 -0.52 0.49 10.05
C GLN A 66 0.29 -0.79 9.92
N VAL A 67 0.09 -1.69 10.88
CA VAL A 67 0.58 -3.07 10.85
C VAL A 67 -0.60 -4.00 10.89
N GLN A 68 -0.60 -5.00 10.03
CA GLN A 68 -1.67 -5.98 9.94
C GLN A 68 -1.11 -7.37 9.72
N THR A 69 -1.62 -8.34 10.48
CA THR A 69 -1.29 -9.75 10.31
C THR A 69 -2.27 -10.41 9.36
N LEU A 70 -1.77 -11.31 8.53
CA LEU A 70 -2.56 -12.15 7.65
C LEU A 70 -2.00 -13.57 7.69
N THR A 71 -2.80 -14.52 8.11
CA THR A 71 -2.46 -15.94 8.04
C THR A 71 -2.94 -16.53 6.72
N SER A 72 -2.08 -17.23 6.00
CA SER A 72 -2.39 -17.94 4.76
C SER A 72 -2.42 -19.46 5.00
N GLY A 73 -3.01 -20.19 4.05
CA GLY A 73 -3.21 -21.62 4.12
C GLY A 73 -4.70 -21.99 4.20
N PRO A 74 -5.05 -23.26 4.05
CA PRO A 74 -6.42 -23.75 4.22
C PRO A 74 -6.87 -23.61 5.68
N LEU A 75 -8.13 -23.23 5.90
CA LEU A 75 -8.71 -23.21 7.25
C LEU A 75 -8.88 -24.63 7.79
N GLY A 76 -8.59 -24.84 9.04
CA GLY A 76 -8.63 -26.17 9.70
C GLY A 76 -7.40 -27.03 9.46
N HIS A 77 -6.37 -26.50 8.78
CA HIS A 77 -5.07 -27.13 8.58
C HIS A 77 -3.96 -26.22 9.11
N GLU A 78 -2.73 -26.72 9.14
CA GLU A 78 -1.59 -25.89 9.51
C GLU A 78 -1.47 -24.70 8.55
N ALA A 79 -1.14 -23.55 9.10
CA ALA A 79 -0.95 -22.36 8.30
C ALA A 79 0.38 -22.44 7.55
N ASP A 80 0.36 -22.14 6.25
CA ASP A 80 1.58 -22.15 5.42
C ASP A 80 2.49 -20.96 5.73
N GLU A 81 1.89 -19.83 6.05
CA GLU A 81 2.63 -18.57 6.20
C GLU A 81 1.84 -17.57 7.06
N ILE A 82 2.56 -16.85 7.90
CA ILE A 82 2.05 -15.64 8.55
C ILE A 82 2.71 -14.43 7.89
N ARG A 83 1.91 -13.52 7.35
CA ARG A 83 2.37 -12.24 6.80
C ARG A 83 2.09 -11.13 7.79
N VAL A 84 3.09 -10.29 7.98
CA VAL A 84 2.95 -9.04 8.73
C VAL A 84 3.18 -7.90 7.76
N GLY A 85 2.11 -7.25 7.33
CA GLY A 85 2.16 -6.09 6.44
C GLY A 85 2.32 -4.82 7.25
N CYS A 86 3.35 -4.05 6.95
CA CYS A 86 3.53 -2.69 7.45
C CYS A 86 3.38 -1.71 6.31
N ARG A 87 2.59 -0.65 6.52
CA ARG A 87 2.31 0.35 5.50
C ARG A 87 2.20 1.76 6.07
N LEU A 88 2.51 2.73 5.22
CA LEU A 88 2.22 4.13 5.49
C LEU A 88 0.77 4.42 5.10
N GLU A 89 0.01 4.99 6.02
CA GLU A 89 -1.37 5.41 5.75
C GLU A 89 -1.43 6.79 5.07
N PHE A 90 -0.46 7.64 5.33
CA PHE A 90 -0.41 9.01 4.82
C PHE A 90 0.97 9.31 4.21
N PRO A 91 1.29 8.80 2.99
CA PRO A 91 2.54 9.13 2.33
C PRO A 91 2.58 10.62 1.95
N GLN A 92 3.79 11.21 2.04
CA GLN A 92 4.03 12.58 1.58
C GLN A 92 4.32 12.60 0.09
N GLY A 93 5.05 11.61 -0.41
CA GLY A 93 5.26 11.41 -1.83
C GLY A 93 3.95 11.25 -2.61
N ALA A 94 3.97 11.66 -3.86
CA ALA A 94 2.82 11.59 -4.75
C ALA A 94 3.25 11.24 -6.17
N GLY A 95 2.52 10.34 -6.77
CA GLY A 95 2.71 9.88 -8.13
C GLY A 95 1.73 10.48 -9.13
N GLU A 96 1.65 9.85 -10.28
CA GLU A 96 0.83 10.29 -11.41
C GLU A 96 0.10 9.11 -12.05
N LEU A 97 -1.09 9.40 -12.57
CA LEU A 97 -1.87 8.52 -13.43
C LEU A 97 -2.01 9.19 -14.79
N THR A 98 -1.67 8.50 -15.86
CA THR A 98 -1.78 9.02 -17.22
C THR A 98 -2.52 8.04 -18.11
N ILE A 99 -3.62 8.46 -18.74
CA ILE A 99 -4.27 7.65 -19.78
C ILE A 99 -3.36 7.59 -21.01
N THR A 100 -3.28 6.42 -21.63
CA THR A 100 -2.36 6.14 -22.75
C THR A 100 -3.08 5.80 -24.05
N ALA A 101 -4.40 5.69 -24.00
CA ALA A 101 -5.25 5.42 -25.15
C ALA A 101 -6.62 6.06 -24.99
N ALA A 102 -7.32 6.26 -26.11
CA ALA A 102 -8.72 6.71 -26.12
C ALA A 102 -9.71 5.57 -25.74
N ASP A 103 -9.28 4.31 -25.84
CA ASP A 103 -10.06 3.16 -25.40
C ASP A 103 -10.02 3.04 -23.88
N ALA A 104 -11.20 3.12 -23.25
CA ALA A 104 -11.35 3.05 -21.78
C ALA A 104 -10.96 1.68 -21.19
N ASN A 105 -10.85 0.62 -21.99
CA ASN A 105 -10.40 -0.70 -21.57
C ASN A 105 -8.88 -0.82 -21.48
N VAL A 106 -8.14 0.13 -22.03
CA VAL A 106 -6.68 0.16 -21.91
C VAL A 106 -6.31 0.76 -20.57
N GLN A 107 -5.54 0.00 -19.78
CA GLN A 107 -5.10 0.44 -18.45
C GLN A 107 -4.22 1.70 -18.55
N PRO A 108 -4.46 2.70 -17.70
CA PRO A 108 -3.61 3.87 -17.63
C PRO A 108 -2.22 3.51 -17.11
N LYS A 109 -1.23 4.33 -17.43
CA LYS A 109 0.07 4.27 -16.78
C LYS A 109 -0.04 4.81 -15.36
N LEU A 110 0.36 4.00 -14.39
CA LEU A 110 0.45 4.37 -12.97
C LEU A 110 1.92 4.52 -12.59
N ASP A 111 2.31 5.71 -12.20
CA ASP A 111 3.62 5.99 -11.63
C ASP A 111 3.42 6.36 -10.15
N HIS A 112 3.59 5.38 -9.28
CA HIS A 112 3.32 5.56 -7.86
C HIS A 112 4.34 6.43 -7.14
N ARG A 113 5.58 6.48 -7.62
CA ARG A 113 6.70 7.19 -6.98
C ARG A 113 6.79 6.89 -5.49
N PHE A 114 6.64 5.61 -5.13
CA PHE A 114 6.75 5.18 -3.75
C PHE A 114 8.12 5.51 -3.18
N LEU A 115 8.13 6.12 -2.00
CA LEU A 115 9.33 6.44 -1.24
C LEU A 115 10.26 7.48 -1.89
N ASP A 116 9.77 8.26 -2.85
CA ASP A 116 10.51 9.41 -3.38
C ASP A 116 10.69 10.50 -2.31
N ASP A 117 9.75 10.61 -1.38
CA ASP A 117 9.89 11.49 -0.21
C ASP A 117 10.76 10.83 0.87
N PRO A 118 11.87 11.47 1.31
CA PRO A 118 12.74 10.90 2.34
C PRO A 118 12.05 10.62 3.68
N SER A 119 11.02 11.38 4.05
CA SER A 119 10.28 11.16 5.29
C SER A 119 9.47 9.86 5.23
N ASP A 120 8.96 9.49 4.05
CA ASP A 120 8.26 8.23 3.82
C ASP A 120 9.19 7.03 4.02
N VAL A 121 10.43 7.15 3.53
CA VAL A 121 11.48 6.12 3.72
C VAL A 121 11.77 5.92 5.21
N LEU A 122 11.95 7.00 5.96
CA LEU A 122 12.28 6.93 7.39
C LEU A 122 11.15 6.27 8.18
N ARG A 123 9.91 6.69 7.94
CA ARG A 123 8.72 6.17 8.62
C ARG A 123 8.46 4.70 8.29
N LEU A 124 8.54 4.31 7.01
CA LEU A 124 8.32 2.92 6.63
C LEU A 124 9.44 2.00 7.15
N ARG A 125 10.69 2.47 7.16
CA ARG A 125 11.81 1.74 7.76
C ARG A 125 11.62 1.51 9.26
N GLU A 126 11.11 2.49 9.99
CA GLU A 126 10.74 2.34 11.39
C GLU A 126 9.63 1.28 11.55
N ALA A 127 8.57 1.37 10.73
CA ALA A 127 7.49 0.39 10.75
C ALA A 127 7.99 -1.05 10.57
N VAL A 128 8.91 -1.29 9.63
CA VAL A 128 9.53 -2.61 9.42
C VAL A 128 10.32 -3.06 10.65
N ARG A 129 11.09 -2.17 11.28
CA ARG A 129 11.86 -2.48 12.49
C ARG A 129 10.97 -2.84 13.67
N GLU A 130 9.89 -2.08 13.88
CA GLU A 130 8.93 -2.36 14.94
C GLU A 130 8.20 -3.69 14.68
N CYS A 131 7.82 -3.99 13.45
CA CYS A 131 7.26 -5.30 13.10
C CYS A 131 8.25 -6.43 13.41
N ALA A 132 9.51 -6.31 13.00
CA ALA A 132 10.53 -7.33 13.27
C ALA A 132 10.84 -7.49 14.77
N ARG A 133 10.57 -6.47 15.59
CA ARG A 133 10.73 -6.56 17.06
C ARG A 133 9.55 -7.26 17.76
N LEU A 134 8.36 -7.20 17.16
CA LEU A 134 7.14 -7.79 17.73
C LEU A 134 7.03 -9.29 17.45
N PHE A 135 7.73 -9.80 16.45
CA PHE A 135 7.71 -11.20 15.99
C PHE A 135 9.11 -11.82 15.99
#